data_31f93186c8458d062339b9565e022796
#
_entry.id   31f93186c8458d062339b9565e022796
#
_cell.length_a   1.000
_cell.length_b   1.000
_cell.length_c   1.000
_cell.angle_alpha   90.00
_cell.angle_beta   90.00
_cell.angle_gamma   90.00
#
_symmetry.space_group_name_H-M   'P 1'
#
loop_
_entity.id
_entity.type
_entity.pdbx_description
1 polymer ?
#
loop_
_entity_poly.entity_id
_entity_poly.type
_entity_poly.pdbx_seq_one_letter_code
_entity_poly.pdbx_strand_id
1 'polypeptide(L)'
;MIVLIDGFSVAFRAFYALPETLMTSTGTPTNVIHGFLSMINKVVNDYDPKQIIITWDLPGKTFRNDIYKEYKANRSPAPDNFNVQIPLLHELIESFNIPQVSVEGHEADDVLGSLSHLFNQNNENVLIVTGDRDTFQLITKKTNILYTKRGISDTDKVDESFFKNKFGIKPSQYIEYLALKGDPSDNIPGLAGVGEKTAISLLQQYENIDRIYKNLEELTPKLKNSFEENKEILFISKELATIKTDLDLELPTVKTSETAYLSDQVLLEAQEKVLNLELNKYTISQDENIEVENENDSKEDISENKNIEGKAYLLNFEEEIYFIQKDSFGKYIGKISDLKKLVFLNSQSILEIIDEKINFEEAEAYDCILFLKDPGIRPDNLLSICKHINRTSGLTKKSEVYEYLQFFQKNIEFIDKEISKFRKDKKLNLIYEDLDYPMLKILDSMNKKGVRISLKKIEILSEEINHELENNKNAIKSITKKDFKLNTPKKLSENLY
;
A
#
# COMPACT_ATOMS: atom_id res chain seq x y z
N MET A 1 -15.12 -5.50 -20.97
CA MET A 1 -13.82 -6.15 -20.73
C MET A 1 -13.78 -6.62 -19.29
N ILE A 2 -13.24 -7.80 -19.03
CA ILE A 2 -13.05 -8.37 -17.67
C ILE A 2 -11.59 -8.14 -17.28
N VAL A 3 -11.33 -7.78 -16.03
CA VAL A 3 -9.98 -7.68 -15.49
C VAL A 3 -9.76 -8.79 -14.47
N LEU A 4 -8.68 -9.55 -14.65
CA LEU A 4 -8.21 -10.57 -13.73
C LEU A 4 -6.91 -10.08 -13.10
N ILE A 5 -6.81 -10.10 -11.78
CA ILE A 5 -5.63 -9.60 -11.05
C ILE A 5 -4.96 -10.76 -10.33
N ASP A 6 -3.67 -10.94 -10.58
CA ASP A 6 -2.81 -11.80 -9.80
C ASP A 6 -2.53 -11.14 -8.45
N GLY A 7 -3.19 -11.63 -7.39
CA GLY A 7 -3.21 -11.00 -6.09
C GLY A 7 -1.83 -10.90 -5.46
N PHE A 8 -1.09 -12.01 -5.36
CA PHE A 8 0.23 -11.98 -4.74
C PHE A 8 1.27 -11.24 -5.57
N SER A 9 1.23 -11.35 -6.89
CA SER A 9 2.15 -10.62 -7.76
C SER A 9 2.01 -9.10 -7.60
N VAL A 10 0.75 -8.60 -7.58
CA VAL A 10 0.48 -7.17 -7.35
C VAL A 10 0.79 -6.77 -5.92
N ALA A 11 0.46 -7.60 -4.91
CA ALA A 11 0.75 -7.33 -3.51
C ALA A 11 2.26 -7.24 -3.24
N PHE A 12 3.07 -8.18 -3.74
CA PHE A 12 4.53 -8.12 -3.64
C PHE A 12 5.10 -6.90 -4.35
N ARG A 13 4.54 -6.55 -5.51
CA ARG A 13 4.96 -5.36 -6.23
C ARG A 13 4.70 -4.09 -5.43
N ALA A 14 3.56 -4.00 -4.76
CA ALA A 14 3.22 -2.90 -3.86
C ALA A 14 4.16 -2.85 -2.66
N PHE A 15 4.44 -3.98 -2.03
CA PHE A 15 5.33 -4.08 -0.88
C PHE A 15 6.73 -3.51 -1.15
N TYR A 16 7.33 -3.89 -2.29
CA TYR A 16 8.68 -3.42 -2.64
C TYR A 16 8.72 -2.05 -3.32
N ALA A 17 7.56 -1.51 -3.73
CA ALA A 17 7.49 -0.19 -4.38
C ALA A 17 7.32 0.95 -3.39
N LEU A 18 6.65 0.71 -2.28
CA LEU A 18 6.31 1.70 -1.29
C LEU A 18 7.11 1.51 0.00
N PRO A 19 7.45 2.59 0.71
CA PRO A 19 8.21 2.50 1.95
C PRO A 19 7.48 1.68 3.02
N GLU A 20 8.19 0.81 3.74
CA GLU A 20 7.66 0.08 4.90
C GLU A 20 7.32 1.00 6.09
N THR A 21 7.72 2.27 6.02
CA THR A 21 7.34 3.31 7.00
C THR A 21 5.89 3.76 6.87
N LEU A 22 5.17 3.35 5.82
CA LEU A 22 3.73 3.51 5.73
C LEU A 22 3.06 2.54 6.72
N MET A 23 2.62 3.09 7.85
CA MET A 23 2.03 2.33 8.96
C MET A 23 0.81 3.04 9.51
N THR A 24 -0.09 2.28 10.15
CA THR A 24 -1.15 2.84 10.98
C THR A 24 -0.53 3.50 12.22
N SER A 25 -1.32 4.27 12.96
CA SER A 25 -0.91 4.82 14.26
C SER A 25 -0.53 3.74 15.29
N THR A 26 -1.02 2.51 15.10
CA THR A 26 -0.72 1.34 15.94
C THR A 26 0.54 0.57 15.50
N GLY A 27 1.18 1.00 14.40
CA GLY A 27 2.40 0.38 13.88
C GLY A 27 2.17 -0.77 12.90
N THR A 28 0.93 -1.02 12.45
CA THR A 28 0.65 -2.01 11.40
C THR A 28 1.09 -1.47 10.04
N PRO A 29 1.95 -2.15 9.28
CA PRO A 29 2.37 -1.71 7.96
C PRO A 29 1.19 -1.72 6.97
N THR A 30 1.14 -0.74 6.06
CA THR A 30 0.03 -0.53 5.10
C THR A 30 0.49 -0.32 3.66
N ASN A 31 1.78 -0.44 3.38
CA ASN A 31 2.33 -0.22 2.04
C ASN A 31 1.77 -1.18 0.98
N VAL A 32 1.52 -2.46 1.32
CA VAL A 32 0.86 -3.42 0.42
C VAL A 32 -0.55 -2.95 0.09
N ILE A 33 -1.33 -2.61 1.12
CA ILE A 33 -2.73 -2.19 0.98
C ILE A 33 -2.82 -0.95 0.08
N HIS A 34 -2.03 0.08 0.38
CA HIS A 34 -1.98 1.31 -0.43
C HIS A 34 -1.61 1.04 -1.89
N GLY A 35 -0.57 0.27 -2.11
CA GLY A 35 -0.11 -0.01 -3.46
C GLY A 35 -1.09 -0.87 -4.25
N PHE A 36 -1.71 -1.85 -3.60
CA PHE A 36 -2.70 -2.72 -4.23
C PHE A 36 -3.95 -1.94 -4.66
N LEU A 37 -4.50 -1.10 -3.77
CA LEU A 37 -5.65 -0.25 -4.07
C LEU A 37 -5.33 0.77 -5.17
N SER A 38 -4.14 1.36 -5.14
CA SER A 38 -3.70 2.28 -6.20
C SER A 38 -3.64 1.59 -7.56
N MET A 39 -3.25 0.31 -7.62
CA MET A 39 -3.27 -0.47 -8.86
C MET A 39 -4.71 -0.73 -9.33
N ILE A 40 -5.61 -1.14 -8.43
CA ILE A 40 -7.04 -1.33 -8.78
C ILE A 40 -7.61 -0.02 -9.33
N ASN A 41 -7.39 1.08 -8.64
CA ASN A 41 -7.88 2.40 -9.04
C ASN A 41 -7.35 2.81 -10.42
N LYS A 42 -6.04 2.59 -10.67
CA LYS A 42 -5.45 2.82 -11.98
C LYS A 42 -6.13 1.98 -13.08
N VAL A 43 -6.36 0.71 -12.81
CA VAL A 43 -6.99 -0.21 -13.77
C VAL A 43 -8.43 0.21 -14.08
N VAL A 44 -9.18 0.63 -13.06
CA VAL A 44 -10.55 1.13 -13.23
C VAL A 44 -10.56 2.39 -14.09
N ASN A 45 -9.72 3.36 -13.77
CA ASN A 45 -9.67 4.64 -14.47
C ASN A 45 -9.16 4.51 -15.93
N ASP A 46 -8.18 3.63 -16.16
CA ASP A 46 -7.57 3.49 -17.49
C ASP A 46 -8.39 2.59 -18.43
N TYR A 47 -9.18 1.63 -17.88
CA TYR A 47 -9.80 0.56 -18.69
C TYR A 47 -11.30 0.40 -18.54
N ASP A 48 -11.95 1.03 -17.57
CA ASP A 48 -13.40 0.95 -17.29
C ASP A 48 -13.91 -0.51 -17.37
N PRO A 49 -13.45 -1.43 -16.49
CA PRO A 49 -13.77 -2.84 -16.59
C PRO A 49 -15.23 -3.11 -16.20
N LYS A 50 -15.89 -4.05 -16.88
CA LYS A 50 -17.21 -4.56 -16.51
C LYS A 50 -17.16 -5.31 -15.16
N GLN A 51 -16.04 -5.96 -14.89
CA GLN A 51 -15.82 -6.78 -13.71
C GLN A 51 -14.32 -6.90 -13.43
N ILE A 52 -13.98 -6.92 -12.13
CA ILE A 52 -12.65 -7.25 -11.63
C ILE A 52 -12.77 -8.53 -10.81
N ILE A 53 -11.82 -9.45 -10.98
CA ILE A 53 -11.69 -10.67 -10.19
C ILE A 53 -10.23 -10.78 -9.76
N ILE A 54 -9.99 -11.14 -8.50
CA ILE A 54 -8.64 -11.31 -7.97
C ILE A 54 -8.41 -12.79 -7.70
N THR A 55 -7.27 -13.31 -8.13
CA THR A 55 -6.87 -14.69 -7.87
C THR A 55 -5.77 -14.75 -6.83
N TRP A 56 -5.78 -15.80 -6.00
CA TRP A 56 -4.81 -15.98 -4.93
C TRP A 56 -4.29 -17.40 -4.90
N ASP A 57 -3.01 -17.56 -4.58
CA ASP A 57 -2.45 -18.85 -4.21
C ASP A 57 -2.96 -19.28 -2.82
N LEU A 58 -3.24 -20.54 -2.64
CA LEU A 58 -3.50 -21.13 -1.34
C LEU A 58 -2.21 -21.70 -0.73
N PRO A 59 -2.08 -21.68 0.61
CA PRO A 59 -0.97 -22.37 1.25
C PRO A 59 -1.02 -23.87 0.98
N GLY A 60 0.12 -24.46 0.67
CA GLY A 60 0.22 -25.91 0.49
C GLY A 60 0.98 -26.31 -0.77
N LYS A 61 0.93 -27.59 -1.08
CA LYS A 61 1.55 -28.15 -2.28
C LYS A 61 0.57 -28.08 -3.45
N THR A 62 1.10 -27.81 -4.63
CA THR A 62 0.35 -27.87 -5.88
C THR A 62 0.73 -29.16 -6.64
N PHE A 63 -0.03 -29.52 -7.68
CA PHE A 63 0.27 -30.66 -8.55
C PHE A 63 1.69 -30.60 -9.12
N ARG A 64 2.29 -29.39 -9.26
CA ARG A 64 3.67 -29.21 -9.74
C ARG A 64 4.70 -29.80 -8.77
N ASN A 65 4.43 -29.79 -7.46
CA ASN A 65 5.31 -30.43 -6.47
C ASN A 65 5.25 -31.97 -6.54
N ASP A 66 4.15 -32.55 -7.05
CA ASP A 66 4.05 -33.99 -7.27
C ASP A 66 4.84 -34.39 -8.52
N ILE A 67 4.88 -33.54 -9.55
CA ILE A 67 5.67 -33.75 -10.77
C ILE A 67 7.16 -33.60 -10.47
N TYR A 68 7.54 -32.51 -9.74
CA TYR A 68 8.93 -32.20 -9.43
C TYR A 68 9.07 -31.64 -8.01
N LYS A 69 9.64 -32.41 -7.11
CA LYS A 69 9.72 -32.11 -5.68
C LYS A 69 10.48 -30.81 -5.36
N GLU A 70 11.42 -30.45 -6.23
CA GLU A 70 12.24 -29.25 -6.05
C GLU A 70 11.61 -27.98 -6.64
N TYR A 71 10.41 -28.07 -7.21
CA TYR A 71 9.69 -26.91 -7.74
C TYR A 71 9.48 -25.85 -6.65
N LYS A 72 9.94 -24.63 -6.91
CA LYS A 72 9.90 -23.47 -5.98
C LYS A 72 10.61 -23.70 -4.61
N ALA A 73 11.41 -24.77 -4.46
CA ALA A 73 12.08 -25.08 -3.19
C ALA A 73 13.13 -24.03 -2.78
N ASN A 74 13.61 -23.22 -3.70
CA ASN A 74 14.57 -22.15 -3.49
C ASN A 74 13.91 -20.80 -3.10
N ARG A 75 12.57 -20.70 -3.05
CA ARG A 75 11.88 -19.47 -2.65
C ARG A 75 11.99 -19.23 -1.16
N SER A 76 12.39 -18.02 -0.77
CA SER A 76 12.39 -17.57 0.63
C SER A 76 10.96 -17.30 1.10
N PRO A 77 10.67 -17.48 2.40
CA PRO A 77 9.38 -17.06 2.95
C PRO A 77 9.15 -15.56 2.75
N ALA A 78 7.88 -15.18 2.63
CA ALA A 78 7.51 -13.78 2.55
C ALA A 78 7.86 -13.04 3.87
N PRO A 79 8.25 -11.75 3.81
CA PRO A 79 8.53 -10.97 5.00
C PRO A 79 7.33 -10.89 5.96
N ASP A 80 7.58 -10.82 7.28
CA ASP A 80 6.52 -10.73 8.28
C ASP A 80 5.64 -9.50 8.05
N ASN A 81 6.24 -8.35 7.74
CA ASN A 81 5.52 -7.11 7.42
C ASN A 81 4.63 -7.21 6.17
N PHE A 82 4.91 -8.14 5.28
CA PHE A 82 4.03 -8.47 4.16
C PHE A 82 2.86 -9.34 4.65
N ASN A 83 3.17 -10.41 5.38
CA ASN A 83 2.18 -11.41 5.80
C ASN A 83 1.06 -10.83 6.68
N VAL A 84 1.36 -9.87 7.55
CA VAL A 84 0.36 -9.23 8.42
C VAL A 84 -0.65 -8.38 7.66
N GLN A 85 -0.31 -7.91 6.45
CA GLN A 85 -1.19 -7.09 5.62
C GLN A 85 -2.14 -7.91 4.74
N ILE A 86 -1.80 -9.16 4.41
CA ILE A 86 -2.59 -9.98 3.49
C ILE A 86 -4.01 -10.26 4.00
N PRO A 87 -4.24 -10.67 5.25
CA PRO A 87 -5.60 -10.84 5.77
C PRO A 87 -6.43 -9.55 5.71
N LEU A 88 -5.82 -8.42 6.06
CA LEU A 88 -6.48 -7.11 5.99
C LEU A 88 -6.83 -6.72 4.56
N LEU A 89 -5.96 -7.04 3.61
CA LEU A 89 -6.19 -6.80 2.19
C LEU A 89 -7.35 -7.67 1.67
N HIS A 90 -7.45 -8.93 2.09
CA HIS A 90 -8.58 -9.80 1.73
C HIS A 90 -9.91 -9.27 2.26
N GLU A 91 -9.97 -8.87 3.54
CA GLU A 91 -11.17 -8.28 4.16
C GLU A 91 -11.59 -6.99 3.43
N LEU A 92 -10.61 -6.16 3.04
CA LEU A 92 -10.85 -4.95 2.29
C LEU A 92 -11.43 -5.22 0.90
N ILE A 93 -10.85 -6.14 0.14
CA ILE A 93 -11.31 -6.54 -1.19
C ILE A 93 -12.74 -7.12 -1.12
N GLU A 94 -13.02 -7.92 -0.09
CA GLU A 94 -14.37 -8.45 0.15
C GLU A 94 -15.39 -7.32 0.41
N SER A 95 -14.98 -6.29 1.16
CA SER A 95 -15.84 -5.13 1.44
C SER A 95 -16.22 -4.33 0.18
N PHE A 96 -15.41 -4.40 -0.88
CA PHE A 96 -15.69 -3.84 -2.20
C PHE A 96 -16.57 -4.74 -3.06
N ASN A 97 -16.99 -5.92 -2.57
CA ASN A 97 -17.67 -6.95 -3.35
C ASN A 97 -16.88 -7.39 -4.60
N ILE A 98 -15.55 -7.29 -4.58
CA ILE A 98 -14.69 -7.82 -5.64
C ILE A 98 -14.52 -9.32 -5.42
N PRO A 99 -14.91 -10.18 -6.37
CA PRO A 99 -14.73 -11.62 -6.26
C PRO A 99 -13.27 -12.00 -6.10
N GLN A 100 -13.00 -12.87 -5.14
CA GLN A 100 -11.69 -13.48 -4.89
C GLN A 100 -11.79 -14.98 -5.17
N VAL A 101 -10.91 -15.50 -6.00
CA VAL A 101 -10.93 -16.90 -6.44
C VAL A 101 -9.60 -17.57 -6.17
N SER A 102 -9.65 -18.76 -5.57
CA SER A 102 -8.50 -19.67 -5.38
C SER A 102 -8.95 -21.10 -5.48
N VAL A 103 -8.06 -21.99 -5.87
CA VAL A 103 -8.35 -23.42 -6.03
C VAL A 103 -7.28 -24.24 -5.33
N GLU A 104 -7.69 -25.15 -4.46
CA GLU A 104 -6.78 -26.04 -3.74
C GLU A 104 -5.96 -26.89 -4.71
N GLY A 105 -4.66 -27.02 -4.45
CA GLY A 105 -3.74 -27.80 -5.28
C GLY A 105 -3.33 -27.13 -6.60
N HIS A 106 -3.78 -25.91 -6.86
CA HIS A 106 -3.45 -25.11 -8.05
C HIS A 106 -2.90 -23.74 -7.67
N GLU A 107 -2.15 -23.13 -8.57
CA GLU A 107 -1.62 -21.80 -8.40
C GLU A 107 -2.58 -20.73 -8.93
N ALA A 108 -2.43 -19.49 -8.47
CA ALA A 108 -3.22 -18.35 -8.97
C ALA A 108 -3.16 -18.22 -10.50
N ASP A 109 -2.03 -18.56 -11.11
CA ASP A 109 -1.84 -18.53 -12.57
C ASP A 109 -2.76 -19.53 -13.29
N ASP A 110 -2.97 -20.73 -12.71
CA ASP A 110 -3.88 -21.73 -13.29
C ASP A 110 -5.33 -21.25 -13.22
N VAL A 111 -5.67 -20.54 -12.14
CA VAL A 111 -6.99 -19.92 -11.98
C VAL A 111 -7.15 -18.76 -12.99
N LEU A 112 -6.14 -17.92 -13.15
CA LEU A 112 -6.12 -16.83 -14.16
C LEU A 112 -6.29 -17.40 -15.57
N GLY A 113 -5.54 -18.44 -15.90
CA GLY A 113 -5.62 -19.11 -17.20
C GLY A 113 -7.01 -19.66 -17.48
N SER A 114 -7.59 -20.36 -16.51
CA SER A 114 -8.90 -21.00 -16.64
C SER A 114 -10.04 -19.97 -16.72
N LEU A 115 -10.04 -18.95 -15.86
CA LEU A 115 -11.00 -17.83 -15.94
C LEU A 115 -10.89 -17.08 -17.27
N SER A 116 -9.65 -16.79 -17.70
CA SER A 116 -9.42 -16.12 -18.99
C SER A 116 -10.00 -16.92 -20.15
N HIS A 117 -9.79 -18.23 -20.14
CA HIS A 117 -10.36 -19.15 -21.15
C HIS A 117 -11.89 -19.15 -21.13
N LEU A 118 -12.52 -19.29 -19.96
CA LEU A 118 -13.98 -19.28 -19.79
C LEU A 118 -14.62 -17.95 -20.26
N PHE A 119 -14.04 -16.80 -19.89
CA PHE A 119 -14.53 -15.51 -20.36
C PHE A 119 -14.36 -15.34 -21.87
N ASN A 120 -13.26 -15.80 -22.45
CA ASN A 120 -13.06 -15.78 -23.89
C ASN A 120 -14.08 -16.64 -24.66
N GLN A 121 -14.48 -17.80 -24.09
CA GLN A 121 -15.57 -18.63 -24.64
C GLN A 121 -16.91 -17.88 -24.63
N ASN A 122 -17.17 -17.07 -23.60
CA ASN A 122 -18.34 -16.21 -23.49
C ASN A 122 -18.20 -14.89 -24.29
N ASN A 123 -17.24 -14.82 -25.20
CA ASN A 123 -16.98 -13.68 -26.08
C ASN A 123 -16.55 -12.38 -25.35
N GLU A 124 -16.06 -12.47 -24.11
CA GLU A 124 -15.53 -11.33 -23.38
C GLU A 124 -14.01 -11.15 -23.64
N ASN A 125 -13.56 -9.90 -23.69
CA ASN A 125 -12.15 -9.57 -23.68
C ASN A 125 -11.62 -9.56 -22.25
N VAL A 126 -10.40 -10.06 -22.04
CA VAL A 126 -9.75 -10.18 -20.75
C VAL A 126 -8.46 -9.36 -20.71
N LEU A 127 -8.24 -8.67 -19.59
CA LEU A 127 -6.97 -8.04 -19.24
C LEU A 127 -6.47 -8.67 -17.94
N ILE A 128 -5.33 -9.35 -18.00
CA ILE A 128 -4.68 -9.92 -16.80
C ILE A 128 -3.65 -8.91 -16.29
N VAL A 129 -3.72 -8.58 -15.00
CA VAL A 129 -2.79 -7.66 -14.32
C VAL A 129 -1.85 -8.49 -13.46
N THR A 130 -0.58 -8.51 -13.82
CA THR A 130 0.44 -9.30 -13.12
C THR A 130 1.85 -8.75 -13.33
N GLY A 131 2.79 -9.08 -12.47
CA GLY A 131 4.22 -8.89 -12.66
C GLY A 131 4.94 -10.20 -13.06
N ASP A 132 4.18 -11.30 -13.26
CA ASP A 132 4.74 -12.58 -13.67
C ASP A 132 4.72 -12.72 -15.21
N ARG A 133 5.87 -13.07 -15.77
CA ARG A 133 6.02 -13.25 -17.22
C ARG A 133 5.47 -14.58 -17.70
N ASP A 134 5.31 -15.56 -16.84
CA ASP A 134 4.82 -16.88 -17.23
C ASP A 134 3.41 -16.80 -17.80
N THR A 135 2.63 -15.83 -17.32
CA THR A 135 1.30 -15.50 -17.85
C THR A 135 1.31 -15.03 -19.32
N PHE A 136 2.46 -14.70 -19.91
CA PHE A 136 2.52 -14.31 -21.32
C PHE A 136 2.08 -15.44 -22.27
N GLN A 137 2.11 -16.68 -21.81
CA GLN A 137 1.54 -17.82 -22.54
C GLN A 137 0.01 -17.72 -22.73
N LEU A 138 -0.66 -16.92 -21.89
CA LEU A 138 -2.12 -16.72 -21.92
C LEU A 138 -2.57 -15.67 -22.92
N ILE A 139 -1.62 -14.97 -23.57
CA ILE A 139 -1.94 -13.92 -24.55
C ILE A 139 -2.62 -14.52 -25.77
N THR A 140 -3.78 -13.97 -26.11
CA THR A 140 -4.56 -14.31 -27.29
C THR A 140 -5.13 -13.03 -27.92
N LYS A 141 -5.89 -13.15 -29.00
CA LYS A 141 -6.62 -12.01 -29.59
C LYS A 141 -7.61 -11.34 -28.62
N LYS A 142 -8.07 -12.07 -27.58
CA LYS A 142 -9.03 -11.58 -26.60
C LYS A 142 -8.44 -11.38 -25.20
N THR A 143 -7.26 -11.92 -24.94
CA THR A 143 -6.55 -11.79 -23.67
C THR A 143 -5.27 -11.02 -23.84
N ASN A 144 -5.14 -9.91 -23.14
CA ASN A 144 -3.92 -9.11 -23.03
C ASN A 144 -3.40 -9.13 -21.59
N ILE A 145 -2.11 -8.83 -21.43
CA ILE A 145 -1.48 -8.72 -20.13
C ILE A 145 -1.13 -7.26 -19.83
N LEU A 146 -1.51 -6.75 -18.68
CA LEU A 146 -0.97 -5.52 -18.11
C LEU A 146 0.19 -5.91 -17.19
N TYR A 147 1.39 -5.89 -17.77
CA TYR A 147 2.61 -6.30 -17.08
C TYR A 147 3.17 -5.17 -16.22
N THR A 148 3.27 -5.38 -14.90
CA THR A 148 3.85 -4.41 -13.96
C THR A 148 5.38 -4.54 -13.95
N LYS A 149 6.13 -3.48 -14.35
CA LYS A 149 7.60 -3.48 -14.42
C LYS A 149 8.28 -3.02 -13.14
N ARG A 150 8.06 -1.77 -12.76
CA ARG A 150 8.61 -1.17 -11.54
C ARG A 150 7.54 -0.37 -10.82
N GLY A 151 7.41 -0.62 -9.53
CA GLY A 151 6.38 0.04 -8.75
C GLY A 151 4.97 -0.30 -9.24
N ILE A 152 4.04 0.58 -8.96
CA ILE A 152 2.61 0.40 -9.23
C ILE A 152 2.20 1.05 -10.55
N SER A 153 2.92 2.10 -10.98
CA SER A 153 2.55 2.95 -12.10
C SER A 153 3.22 2.60 -13.43
N ASP A 154 4.37 1.92 -13.41
CA ASP A 154 5.11 1.57 -14.64
C ASP A 154 4.64 0.21 -15.17
N THR A 155 3.72 0.26 -16.13
CA THR A 155 3.08 -0.92 -16.71
C THR A 155 3.23 -0.93 -18.24
N ASP A 156 3.38 -2.14 -18.83
CA ASP A 156 3.28 -2.36 -20.26
C ASP A 156 2.03 -3.16 -20.59
N LYS A 157 1.23 -2.70 -21.53
CA LYS A 157 0.17 -3.52 -22.11
C LYS A 157 0.79 -4.43 -23.18
N VAL A 158 0.79 -5.73 -22.89
CA VAL A 158 1.38 -6.76 -23.76
C VAL A 158 0.27 -7.50 -24.49
N ASP A 159 0.17 -7.29 -25.79
CA ASP A 159 -0.66 -8.03 -26.73
C ASP A 159 0.19 -8.95 -27.64
N GLU A 160 -0.45 -9.69 -28.52
CA GLU A 160 0.26 -10.59 -29.47
C GLU A 160 1.32 -9.86 -30.30
N SER A 161 1.06 -8.62 -30.73
CA SER A 161 1.97 -7.85 -31.56
C SER A 161 3.18 -7.35 -30.77
N PHE A 162 2.96 -6.79 -29.59
CA PHE A 162 4.02 -6.38 -28.67
C PHE A 162 4.91 -7.58 -28.30
N PHE A 163 4.27 -8.71 -27.93
CA PHE A 163 4.99 -9.92 -27.57
C PHE A 163 5.87 -10.43 -28.71
N LYS A 164 5.31 -10.56 -29.93
CA LYS A 164 6.04 -11.00 -31.11
C LYS A 164 7.22 -10.09 -31.46
N ASN A 165 7.01 -8.76 -31.37
CA ASN A 165 8.07 -7.80 -31.63
C ASN A 165 9.22 -7.88 -30.62
N LYS A 166 8.89 -8.17 -29.35
CA LYS A 166 9.87 -8.22 -28.27
C LYS A 166 10.63 -9.55 -28.21
N PHE A 167 9.94 -10.66 -28.39
CA PHE A 167 10.51 -12.01 -28.22
C PHE A 167 10.83 -12.70 -29.56
N GLY A 168 10.30 -12.22 -30.68
CA GLY A 168 10.52 -12.83 -32.01
C GLY A 168 9.80 -14.17 -32.21
N ILE A 169 8.97 -14.61 -31.27
CA ILE A 169 8.15 -15.83 -31.29
C ILE A 169 6.68 -15.48 -31.01
N LYS A 170 5.77 -16.43 -31.22
CA LYS A 170 4.34 -16.25 -30.89
C LYS A 170 4.09 -16.52 -29.39
N PRO A 171 3.07 -15.89 -28.75
CA PRO A 171 2.68 -16.23 -27.38
C PRO A 171 2.43 -17.73 -27.16
N SER A 172 1.83 -18.43 -28.13
CA SER A 172 1.60 -19.87 -28.08
C SER A 172 2.89 -20.72 -28.01
N GLN A 173 4.05 -20.13 -28.32
CA GLN A 173 5.36 -20.78 -28.22
C GLN A 173 6.06 -20.50 -26.89
N TYR A 174 5.44 -19.69 -26.02
CA TYR A 174 6.12 -19.25 -24.80
C TYR A 174 6.32 -20.39 -23.79
N ILE A 175 5.39 -21.34 -23.73
CA ILE A 175 5.55 -22.58 -22.92
C ILE A 175 6.78 -23.35 -23.39
N GLU A 176 6.93 -23.52 -24.71
CA GLU A 176 8.09 -24.22 -25.31
C GLU A 176 9.40 -23.45 -25.00
N TYR A 177 9.35 -22.13 -25.05
CA TYR A 177 10.48 -21.27 -24.69
C TYR A 177 10.91 -21.45 -23.23
N LEU A 178 9.96 -21.43 -22.29
CA LEU A 178 10.23 -21.67 -20.88
C LEU A 178 10.76 -23.08 -20.62
N ALA A 179 10.17 -24.09 -21.27
CA ALA A 179 10.63 -25.47 -21.18
C ALA A 179 12.09 -25.64 -21.63
N LEU A 180 12.47 -24.99 -22.74
CA LEU A 180 13.83 -25.05 -23.29
C LEU A 180 14.84 -24.28 -22.42
N LYS A 181 14.49 -23.06 -22.03
CA LYS A 181 15.37 -22.17 -21.28
C LYS A 181 15.47 -22.54 -19.80
N GLY A 182 14.38 -23.08 -19.23
CA GLY A 182 14.18 -23.20 -17.80
C GLY A 182 13.85 -21.88 -17.12
N ASP A 183 13.50 -21.96 -15.83
CA ASP A 183 13.34 -20.81 -14.96
C ASP A 183 13.98 -21.04 -13.59
N PRO A 184 15.11 -20.38 -13.30
CA PRO A 184 15.77 -20.49 -12.01
C PRO A 184 14.94 -19.95 -10.83
N SER A 185 14.00 -19.03 -11.06
CA SER A 185 13.16 -18.46 -9.98
C SER A 185 12.19 -19.50 -9.43
N ASP A 186 11.70 -20.38 -10.29
CA ASP A 186 10.78 -21.47 -9.95
C ASP A 186 11.45 -22.85 -9.89
N ASN A 187 12.78 -22.84 -10.03
CA ASN A 187 13.58 -24.07 -10.06
C ASN A 187 13.17 -25.02 -11.18
N ILE A 188 12.78 -24.47 -12.35
CA ILE A 188 12.49 -25.25 -13.56
C ILE A 188 13.81 -25.48 -14.29
N PRO A 189 14.24 -26.74 -14.49
CA PRO A 189 15.60 -27.05 -14.94
C PRO A 189 15.90 -26.58 -16.37
N GLY A 190 14.94 -26.70 -17.30
CA GLY A 190 15.16 -26.44 -18.71
C GLY A 190 16.07 -27.48 -19.38
N LEU A 191 16.54 -27.19 -20.59
CA LEU A 191 17.47 -28.03 -21.34
C LEU A 191 18.92 -27.56 -21.17
N ALA A 192 19.79 -28.42 -20.73
CA ALA A 192 21.19 -28.09 -20.48
C ALA A 192 21.87 -27.46 -21.71
N GLY A 193 22.47 -26.28 -21.53
CA GLY A 193 23.16 -25.55 -22.59
C GLY A 193 22.26 -24.76 -23.53
N VAL A 194 20.96 -24.67 -23.29
CA VAL A 194 19.99 -23.86 -24.02
C VAL A 194 19.61 -22.63 -23.20
N GLY A 195 20.09 -21.47 -23.61
CA GLY A 195 19.71 -20.18 -23.06
C GLY A 195 18.67 -19.48 -23.95
N GLU A 196 18.29 -18.28 -23.54
CA GLU A 196 17.25 -17.45 -24.19
C GLU A 196 17.40 -17.38 -25.73
N LYS A 197 18.59 -16.96 -26.22
CA LYS A 197 18.83 -16.80 -27.65
C LYS A 197 18.71 -18.10 -28.42
N THR A 198 19.21 -19.19 -27.85
CA THR A 198 19.16 -20.51 -28.48
C THR A 198 17.71 -21.05 -28.52
N ALA A 199 16.96 -20.89 -27.42
CA ALA A 199 15.55 -21.29 -27.36
C ALA A 199 14.72 -20.54 -28.41
N ILE A 200 14.88 -19.24 -28.49
CA ILE A 200 14.19 -18.40 -29.51
C ILE A 200 14.53 -18.85 -30.91
N SER A 201 15.83 -19.03 -31.24
CA SER A 201 16.28 -19.47 -32.58
C SER A 201 15.69 -20.84 -32.95
N LEU A 202 15.69 -21.79 -32.04
CA LEU A 202 15.10 -23.11 -32.24
C LEU A 202 13.59 -23.01 -32.54
N LEU A 203 12.85 -22.20 -31.75
CA LEU A 203 11.42 -22.03 -31.94
C LEU A 203 11.05 -21.26 -33.21
N GLN A 204 11.88 -20.33 -33.64
CA GLN A 204 11.71 -19.67 -34.94
C GLN A 204 11.90 -20.63 -36.09
N GLN A 205 12.83 -21.56 -35.98
CA GLN A 205 13.15 -22.54 -37.03
C GLN A 205 12.18 -23.73 -37.08
N TYR A 206 11.89 -24.32 -35.91
CA TYR A 206 11.15 -25.58 -35.81
C TYR A 206 9.74 -25.45 -35.22
N GLU A 207 9.33 -24.26 -34.74
CA GLU A 207 8.04 -23.90 -34.14
C GLU A 207 7.77 -24.51 -32.75
N ASN A 208 8.11 -25.77 -32.50
CA ASN A 208 7.86 -26.44 -31.23
C ASN A 208 8.87 -27.57 -30.96
N ILE A 209 8.91 -28.05 -29.69
CA ILE A 209 9.82 -29.11 -29.24
C ILE A 209 9.63 -30.39 -30.04
N ASP A 210 8.39 -30.80 -30.36
CA ASP A 210 8.12 -32.01 -31.11
C ASP A 210 8.73 -31.98 -32.52
N ARG A 211 8.72 -30.82 -33.16
CA ARG A 211 9.39 -30.63 -34.48
C ARG A 211 10.89 -30.58 -34.33
N ILE A 212 11.43 -30.06 -33.25
CA ILE A 212 12.88 -30.13 -32.97
C ILE A 212 13.29 -31.59 -32.88
N TYR A 213 12.55 -32.44 -32.13
CA TYR A 213 12.86 -33.89 -32.06
C TYR A 213 12.80 -34.63 -33.43
N LYS A 214 11.94 -34.20 -34.32
CA LYS A 214 11.86 -34.75 -35.70
C LYS A 214 13.05 -34.35 -36.59
N ASN A 215 13.79 -33.32 -36.20
CA ASN A 215 14.89 -32.77 -37.00
C ASN A 215 16.19 -32.68 -36.18
N LEU A 216 16.41 -33.59 -35.23
CA LEU A 216 17.61 -33.63 -34.38
C LEU A 216 18.93 -33.68 -35.20
N GLU A 217 18.90 -34.32 -36.37
CA GLU A 217 20.07 -34.45 -37.25
C GLU A 217 20.54 -33.11 -37.85
N GLU A 218 19.68 -32.10 -37.86
CA GLU A 218 20.03 -30.74 -38.33
C GLU A 218 20.69 -29.91 -37.25
N LEU A 219 20.65 -30.34 -35.98
CA LEU A 219 21.24 -29.64 -34.85
C LEU A 219 22.76 -29.85 -34.78
N THR A 220 23.43 -28.93 -34.11
CA THR A 220 24.84 -29.16 -33.74
C THR A 220 24.97 -30.41 -32.87
N PRO A 221 26.09 -31.15 -32.94
CA PRO A 221 26.25 -32.37 -32.12
C PRO A 221 26.03 -32.14 -30.62
N LYS A 222 26.41 -30.99 -30.09
CA LYS A 222 26.24 -30.63 -28.70
C LYS A 222 24.75 -30.47 -28.33
N LEU A 223 23.98 -29.81 -29.19
CA LEU A 223 22.54 -29.64 -28.97
C LEU A 223 21.81 -30.97 -29.14
N LYS A 224 22.11 -31.74 -30.17
CA LYS A 224 21.54 -33.06 -30.40
C LYS A 224 21.71 -33.96 -29.16
N ASN A 225 22.94 -34.10 -28.66
CA ASN A 225 23.22 -34.87 -27.44
C ASN A 225 22.43 -34.34 -26.24
N SER A 226 22.34 -33.00 -26.06
CA SER A 226 21.56 -32.41 -24.98
C SER A 226 20.08 -32.78 -25.03
N PHE A 227 19.47 -32.76 -26.24
CA PHE A 227 18.07 -33.20 -26.43
C PHE A 227 17.86 -34.69 -26.19
N GLU A 228 18.83 -35.52 -26.62
CA GLU A 228 18.76 -36.98 -26.46
C GLU A 228 18.92 -37.40 -24.98
N GLU A 229 19.90 -36.82 -24.29
CA GLU A 229 20.23 -37.15 -22.88
C GLU A 229 19.23 -36.58 -21.87
N ASN A 230 18.61 -35.43 -22.16
CA ASN A 230 17.76 -34.72 -21.21
C ASN A 230 16.28 -34.65 -21.65
N LYS A 231 15.84 -35.65 -22.42
CA LYS A 231 14.46 -35.65 -22.95
C LYS A 231 13.41 -35.58 -21.86
N GLU A 232 13.55 -36.45 -20.82
CA GLU A 232 12.61 -36.53 -19.72
C GLU A 232 12.52 -35.20 -18.94
N ILE A 233 13.66 -34.63 -18.60
CA ILE A 233 13.71 -33.37 -17.86
C ILE A 233 13.14 -32.17 -18.64
N LEU A 234 13.28 -32.17 -19.98
CA LEU A 234 12.69 -31.18 -20.85
C LEU A 234 11.17 -31.23 -20.85
N PHE A 235 10.58 -32.45 -20.90
CA PHE A 235 9.12 -32.60 -20.82
C PHE A 235 8.57 -32.30 -19.43
N ILE A 236 9.29 -32.63 -18.37
CA ILE A 236 8.99 -32.18 -17.00
C ILE A 236 8.99 -30.65 -16.94
N SER A 237 10.03 -30.00 -17.48
CA SER A 237 10.11 -28.54 -17.52
C SER A 237 8.94 -27.92 -18.29
N LYS A 238 8.50 -28.54 -19.38
CA LYS A 238 7.33 -28.09 -20.16
C LYS A 238 6.04 -28.20 -19.34
N GLU A 239 5.86 -29.31 -18.64
CA GLU A 239 4.68 -29.54 -17.79
C GLU A 239 4.63 -28.55 -16.61
N LEU A 240 5.78 -28.31 -15.95
CA LEU A 240 5.90 -27.35 -14.86
C LEU A 240 5.60 -25.90 -15.31
N ALA A 241 6.09 -25.53 -16.50
CA ALA A 241 5.89 -24.17 -17.06
C ALA A 241 4.47 -23.96 -17.60
N THR A 242 3.69 -25.04 -17.84
CA THR A 242 2.36 -24.94 -18.42
C THR A 242 1.34 -24.46 -17.40
N ILE A 243 0.69 -23.34 -17.69
CA ILE A 243 -0.48 -22.86 -16.92
C ILE A 243 -1.71 -23.63 -17.40
N LYS A 244 -2.45 -24.22 -16.45
CA LYS A 244 -3.72 -24.89 -16.76
C LYS A 244 -4.81 -23.87 -17.12
N THR A 245 -5.62 -24.22 -18.12
CA THR A 245 -6.71 -23.35 -18.60
C THR A 245 -8.07 -24.05 -18.61
N ASP A 246 -8.13 -25.22 -17.97
CA ASP A 246 -9.25 -26.15 -18.01
C ASP A 246 -9.73 -26.57 -16.61
N LEU A 247 -9.45 -25.76 -15.59
CA LEU A 247 -10.00 -25.99 -14.26
C LEU A 247 -11.53 -25.87 -14.30
N ASP A 248 -12.19 -26.76 -13.57
CA ASP A 248 -13.64 -26.74 -13.41
C ASP A 248 -14.02 -25.57 -12.46
N LEU A 249 -14.29 -24.42 -13.04
CA LEU A 249 -14.61 -23.18 -12.34
C LEU A 249 -15.99 -22.67 -12.73
N GLU A 250 -16.74 -22.25 -11.73
CA GLU A 250 -17.94 -21.43 -11.98
C GLU A 250 -17.51 -19.97 -12.13
N LEU A 251 -18.10 -19.27 -13.12
CA LEU A 251 -17.87 -17.83 -13.27
C LEU A 251 -18.48 -17.11 -12.08
N PRO A 252 -17.71 -16.27 -11.37
CA PRO A 252 -18.23 -15.49 -10.28
C PRO A 252 -19.39 -14.62 -10.74
N THR A 253 -20.58 -14.80 -10.16
CA THR A 253 -21.72 -13.96 -10.44
C THR A 253 -21.59 -12.63 -9.73
N VAL A 254 -21.33 -11.57 -10.47
CA VAL A 254 -21.41 -10.20 -9.95
C VAL A 254 -22.84 -9.71 -10.10
N LYS A 255 -23.40 -9.15 -9.04
CA LYS A 255 -24.67 -8.41 -9.14
C LYS A 255 -24.39 -7.14 -9.95
N THR A 256 -24.84 -7.13 -11.19
CA THR A 256 -24.54 -6.16 -12.25
C THR A 256 -25.12 -4.75 -12.05
N SER A 257 -25.60 -4.39 -10.88
CA SER A 257 -26.26 -3.08 -10.67
C SER A 257 -25.31 -1.96 -10.23
N GLU A 258 -24.01 -2.22 -10.01
CA GLU A 258 -23.12 -1.25 -9.37
C GLU A 258 -21.71 -1.24 -9.95
N THR A 259 -21.57 -0.87 -11.23
CA THR A 259 -20.26 -0.47 -11.79
C THR A 259 -19.77 0.89 -11.25
N ALA A 260 -20.40 1.40 -10.20
CA ALA A 260 -19.89 2.50 -9.37
C ALA A 260 -18.76 2.05 -8.43
N TYR A 261 -18.07 0.96 -8.77
CA TYR A 261 -17.27 0.16 -7.86
C TYR A 261 -16.08 0.85 -7.23
N LEU A 262 -15.65 1.95 -7.76
CA LEU A 262 -14.43 2.60 -7.25
C LEU A 262 -14.47 4.10 -7.53
N SER A 263 -15.63 4.73 -7.38
CA SER A 263 -15.64 6.16 -7.12
C SER A 263 -14.84 6.39 -5.84
N ASP A 264 -14.10 7.49 -5.76
CA ASP A 264 -13.31 7.84 -4.57
C ASP A 264 -14.14 7.73 -3.28
N GLN A 265 -15.45 7.90 -3.37
CA GLN A 265 -16.40 7.77 -2.27
C GLN A 265 -16.58 6.30 -1.81
N VAL A 266 -16.57 5.33 -2.69
CA VAL A 266 -16.68 3.89 -2.35
C VAL A 266 -15.35 3.36 -1.79
N LEU A 267 -14.22 3.84 -2.31
CA LEU A 267 -12.88 3.59 -1.71
C LEU A 267 -12.80 4.14 -0.28
N LEU A 268 -13.36 5.32 -0.05
CA LEU A 268 -13.46 5.95 1.26
C LEU A 268 -14.37 5.17 2.22
N GLU A 269 -15.57 4.78 1.77
CA GLU A 269 -16.53 4.01 2.56
C GLU A 269 -16.02 2.60 2.92
N ALA A 270 -15.22 1.99 2.04
CA ALA A 270 -14.64 0.69 2.31
C ALA A 270 -13.39 0.76 3.20
N GLN A 271 -12.56 1.78 3.09
CA GLN A 271 -11.51 2.07 4.06
C GLN A 271 -12.11 2.34 5.45
N GLU A 272 -13.23 3.06 5.53
CA GLU A 272 -14.01 3.21 6.77
C GLU A 272 -14.56 1.87 7.28
N LYS A 273 -15.01 0.98 6.40
CA LYS A 273 -15.48 -0.37 6.78
C LYS A 273 -14.38 -1.24 7.34
N VAL A 274 -13.19 -1.26 6.77
CA VAL A 274 -12.05 -2.04 7.26
C VAL A 274 -11.55 -1.52 8.60
N LEU A 275 -11.44 -0.21 8.76
CA LEU A 275 -11.18 0.41 10.06
C LEU A 275 -12.25 0.03 11.10
N ASN A 276 -13.53 -0.01 10.71
CA ASN A 276 -14.62 -0.44 11.58
C ASN A 276 -14.58 -1.95 11.90
N LEU A 277 -14.06 -2.80 11.02
CA LEU A 277 -13.89 -4.25 11.27
C LEU A 277 -12.78 -4.51 12.29
N GLU A 278 -11.67 -3.79 12.23
CA GLU A 278 -10.65 -3.83 13.28
C GLU A 278 -11.19 -3.31 14.61
N LEU A 279 -11.98 -2.24 14.61
CA LEU A 279 -12.59 -1.64 15.79
C LEU A 279 -13.68 -2.50 16.41
N ASN A 280 -14.47 -3.24 15.61
CA ASN A 280 -15.53 -4.13 16.11
C ASN A 280 -15.01 -5.40 16.80
N LYS A 281 -13.76 -5.80 16.58
CA LYS A 281 -13.11 -6.88 17.37
C LYS A 281 -12.82 -6.47 18.83
N TYR A 282 -12.97 -5.17 19.17
CA TYR A 282 -12.68 -4.60 20.50
C TYR A 282 -13.84 -3.74 21.03
N THR A 283 -14.98 -4.33 21.37
CA THR A 283 -16.16 -3.63 21.92
C THR A 283 -16.06 -3.42 23.43
N ILE A 284 -16.33 -2.21 23.92
CA ILE A 284 -16.35 -1.88 25.36
C ILE A 284 -17.36 -0.80 25.72
N SER A 285 -17.88 -0.97 26.96
CA SER A 285 -18.87 -0.13 27.66
C SER A 285 -18.26 1.12 28.29
N GLN A 286 -19.04 2.19 28.30
CA GLN A 286 -18.74 3.48 28.96
C GLN A 286 -18.94 3.45 30.47
N ASP A 287 -18.15 4.23 31.22
CA ASP A 287 -18.61 5.24 32.20
C ASP A 287 -17.46 6.03 32.84
N GLU A 288 -17.79 7.31 33.08
CA GLU A 288 -17.34 8.26 34.10
C GLU A 288 -16.08 9.15 33.92
N ASN A 289 -16.34 10.44 34.19
CA ASN A 289 -15.48 11.64 34.14
C ASN A 289 -14.43 11.71 35.27
N ILE A 290 -13.30 12.32 35.00
CA ILE A 290 -12.36 12.82 36.00
C ILE A 290 -11.87 14.21 35.60
N GLU A 291 -12.02 15.19 36.49
CA GLU A 291 -11.50 16.56 36.41
C GLU A 291 -10.02 16.62 36.83
N VAL A 292 -9.25 17.47 36.20
CA VAL A 292 -7.85 17.78 36.56
C VAL A 292 -7.70 19.28 36.78
N GLU A 293 -7.17 19.65 37.93
CA GLU A 293 -6.88 21.03 38.35
C GLU A 293 -5.58 21.57 37.64
N ASN A 294 -5.61 22.84 37.29
CA ASN A 294 -4.52 23.59 36.69
C ASN A 294 -3.77 24.48 37.68
N GLU A 295 -2.44 24.47 37.65
CA GLU A 295 -1.59 25.52 38.23
C GLU A 295 -1.15 26.54 37.15
N ASN A 296 -1.27 27.81 37.53
CA ASN A 296 -1.00 29.00 36.70
C ASN A 296 0.46 29.44 36.74
N ASP A 297 1.03 29.75 35.58
CA ASP A 297 2.14 30.69 35.51
C ASP A 297 1.94 31.69 34.31
N SER A 298 2.39 32.89 34.51
CA SER A 298 2.09 34.14 33.79
C SER A 298 2.26 34.08 32.26
N LYS A 299 1.13 34.15 31.54
CA LYS A 299 1.08 34.29 30.06
C LYS A 299 0.92 35.79 29.72
N GLU A 300 1.68 36.30 28.74
CA GLU A 300 1.32 37.55 28.09
C GLU A 300 -0.09 37.45 27.50
N ASP A 301 -0.92 38.47 27.76
CA ASP A 301 -2.35 38.47 27.40
C ASP A 301 -2.55 38.42 25.87
N ILE A 302 -2.82 37.20 25.35
CA ILE A 302 -3.25 36.98 23.97
C ILE A 302 -4.76 37.27 23.92
N SER A 303 -5.19 38.25 23.10
CA SER A 303 -6.60 38.63 22.98
C SER A 303 -7.46 37.47 22.46
N GLU A 304 -8.61 37.25 23.10
CA GLU A 304 -9.62 36.29 22.66
C GLU A 304 -10.60 36.92 21.66
N ASN A 305 -10.86 36.26 20.54
CA ASN A 305 -11.79 36.72 19.52
C ASN A 305 -12.79 35.66 19.10
N LYS A 306 -14.06 36.07 18.98
CA LYS A 306 -15.16 35.21 18.50
C LYS A 306 -15.51 35.42 17.02
N ASN A 307 -15.27 36.62 16.52
CA ASN A 307 -15.66 36.98 15.16
C ASN A 307 -14.43 37.45 14.39
N ILE A 308 -14.14 36.76 13.30
CA ILE A 308 -13.04 37.03 12.40
C ILE A 308 -13.62 37.19 10.99
N GLU A 309 -13.37 38.33 10.35
CA GLU A 309 -13.79 38.53 8.96
C GLU A 309 -12.62 38.34 8.00
N GLY A 310 -12.92 37.74 6.85
CA GLY A 310 -11.93 37.55 5.78
C GLY A 310 -11.14 36.23 5.90
N LYS A 311 -9.95 36.22 5.26
CA LYS A 311 -9.06 35.05 5.27
C LYS A 311 -8.33 34.91 6.60
N ALA A 312 -8.39 33.74 7.22
CA ALA A 312 -7.73 33.45 8.49
C ALA A 312 -6.83 32.23 8.36
N TYR A 313 -5.65 32.29 8.98
CA TYR A 313 -4.73 31.17 9.15
C TYR A 313 -4.90 30.62 10.56
N LEU A 314 -5.16 29.35 10.66
CA LEU A 314 -5.40 28.69 11.93
C LEU A 314 -4.23 27.78 12.28
N LEU A 315 -3.85 27.78 13.55
CA LEU A 315 -2.93 26.81 14.12
C LEU A 315 -3.45 26.27 15.45
N ASN A 316 -3.14 25.01 15.75
CA ASN A 316 -3.28 24.45 17.09
C ASN A 316 -1.92 24.51 17.80
N PHE A 317 -1.95 24.97 19.03
CA PHE A 317 -0.83 24.94 19.96
C PHE A 317 -1.36 24.58 21.36
N GLU A 318 -0.85 23.47 21.92
CA GLU A 318 -1.27 22.98 23.25
C GLU A 318 -2.80 22.84 23.42
N GLU A 319 -3.45 22.19 22.45
CA GLU A 319 -4.90 21.95 22.42
C GLU A 319 -5.77 23.21 22.30
N GLU A 320 -5.18 24.36 22.01
CA GLU A 320 -5.89 25.61 21.77
C GLU A 320 -5.76 26.08 20.32
N ILE A 321 -6.84 26.68 19.77
CA ILE A 321 -6.85 27.20 18.41
C ILE A 321 -6.54 28.69 18.41
N TYR A 322 -5.59 29.05 17.58
CA TYR A 322 -5.20 30.42 17.35
C TYR A 322 -5.46 30.83 15.90
N PHE A 323 -5.84 32.06 15.70
CA PHE A 323 -5.96 32.65 14.37
C PHE A 323 -4.86 33.66 14.12
N ILE A 324 -4.52 33.81 12.85
CA ILE A 324 -3.56 34.79 12.37
C ILE A 324 -4.15 35.45 11.12
N GLN A 325 -4.12 36.76 11.10
CA GLN A 325 -4.42 37.63 9.94
C GLN A 325 -3.27 38.61 9.72
N LYS A 326 -3.31 39.34 8.61
CA LYS A 326 -2.23 40.25 8.26
C LYS A 326 -1.94 41.29 9.37
N ASP A 327 -2.97 41.78 10.01
CA ASP A 327 -2.88 42.90 10.97
C ASP A 327 -3.22 42.50 12.42
N SER A 328 -3.56 41.21 12.65
CA SER A 328 -3.96 40.72 13.97
C SER A 328 -3.72 39.21 14.14
N PHE A 329 -3.55 38.78 15.37
CA PHE A 329 -3.59 37.38 15.77
C PHE A 329 -4.15 37.28 17.20
N GLY A 330 -4.60 36.09 17.56
CA GLY A 330 -5.14 35.86 18.89
C GLY A 330 -5.67 34.42 19.06
N LYS A 331 -6.18 34.15 20.27
CA LYS A 331 -6.89 32.90 20.54
C LYS A 331 -8.29 32.96 19.93
N TYR A 332 -8.66 31.92 19.19
CA TYR A 332 -9.99 31.81 18.60
C TYR A 332 -10.92 31.00 19.49
N ILE A 333 -12.00 31.60 19.92
CA ILE A 333 -13.01 31.02 20.83
C ILE A 333 -14.41 30.94 20.19
N GLY A 334 -14.50 31.18 18.87
CA GLY A 334 -15.73 31.05 18.09
C GLY A 334 -15.89 29.66 17.45
N LYS A 335 -16.92 29.53 16.62
CA LYS A 335 -17.13 28.32 15.82
C LYS A 335 -16.35 28.43 14.51
N ILE A 336 -15.53 27.42 14.21
CA ILE A 336 -14.74 27.38 12.96
C ILE A 336 -15.65 27.30 11.74
N SER A 337 -16.82 26.69 11.86
CA SER A 337 -17.86 26.68 10.83
C SER A 337 -18.34 28.05 10.37
N ASP A 338 -18.15 29.07 11.19
CA ASP A 338 -18.55 30.45 10.89
C ASP A 338 -17.47 31.21 10.08
N LEU A 339 -16.28 30.65 9.98
CA LEU A 339 -15.16 31.26 9.27
C LEU A 339 -15.20 30.90 7.78
N LYS A 340 -14.82 31.89 6.93
CA LYS A 340 -14.70 31.75 5.49
C LYS A 340 -13.23 31.87 5.06
N LYS A 341 -12.83 31.10 4.04
CA LYS A 341 -11.47 31.13 3.48
C LYS A 341 -10.39 30.83 4.51
N LEU A 342 -10.39 29.61 5.00
CA LEU A 342 -9.46 29.14 6.01
C LEU A 342 -8.16 28.59 5.40
N VAL A 343 -7.05 28.77 6.13
CA VAL A 343 -5.80 28.07 5.86
C VAL A 343 -5.35 27.40 7.16
N PHE A 344 -5.34 26.08 7.18
CA PHE A 344 -4.81 25.32 8.30
C PHE A 344 -3.28 25.23 8.17
N LEU A 345 -2.55 25.66 9.22
CA LEU A 345 -1.08 25.59 9.26
C LEU A 345 -0.60 24.21 9.73
N ASN A 346 -1.35 23.55 10.62
CA ASN A 346 -1.15 22.18 11.09
C ASN A 346 -2.51 21.47 11.15
N SER A 347 -3.04 21.11 9.98
CA SER A 347 -4.42 20.65 9.78
C SER A 347 -4.80 19.46 10.66
N GLN A 348 -3.97 18.45 10.77
CA GLN A 348 -4.27 17.25 11.58
C GLN A 348 -4.45 17.60 13.05
N SER A 349 -3.53 18.36 13.63
CA SER A 349 -3.61 18.81 15.02
C SER A 349 -4.85 19.66 15.31
N ILE A 350 -5.30 20.49 14.34
CA ILE A 350 -6.52 21.28 14.47
C ILE A 350 -7.74 20.37 14.46
N LEU A 351 -7.79 19.38 13.55
CA LEU A 351 -8.90 18.45 13.43
C LEU A 351 -9.09 17.57 14.68
N GLU A 352 -8.01 17.27 15.40
CA GLU A 352 -8.05 16.47 16.64
C GLU A 352 -8.84 17.13 17.75
N ILE A 353 -8.89 18.48 17.78
CA ILE A 353 -9.53 19.23 18.87
C ILE A 353 -10.86 19.89 18.48
N ILE A 354 -11.28 19.82 17.22
CA ILE A 354 -12.52 20.42 16.75
C ILE A 354 -13.65 19.41 16.74
N ASP A 355 -14.73 19.70 17.44
CA ASP A 355 -15.96 18.87 17.48
C ASP A 355 -17.04 19.35 16.50
N GLU A 356 -16.73 20.26 15.58
CA GLU A 356 -17.66 20.83 14.61
C GLU A 356 -17.46 20.29 13.20
N LYS A 357 -18.52 20.38 12.37
CA LYS A 357 -18.38 20.13 10.93
C LYS A 357 -17.70 21.32 10.24
N ILE A 358 -16.52 21.07 9.69
CA ILE A 358 -15.78 22.07 8.90
C ILE A 358 -16.28 22.05 7.45
N ASN A 359 -16.44 23.24 6.86
CA ASN A 359 -16.63 23.38 5.43
C ASN A 359 -15.27 23.31 4.71
N PHE A 360 -14.88 22.12 4.28
CA PHE A 360 -13.62 21.91 3.59
C PHE A 360 -13.57 22.51 2.18
N GLU A 361 -14.70 22.91 1.58
CA GLU A 361 -14.71 23.51 0.23
C GLU A 361 -14.05 24.92 0.21
N GLU A 362 -14.03 25.61 1.34
CA GLU A 362 -13.45 26.95 1.48
C GLU A 362 -12.16 26.96 2.33
N ALA A 363 -11.56 25.80 2.60
CA ALA A 363 -10.37 25.69 3.42
C ALA A 363 -9.18 25.12 2.63
N GLU A 364 -7.95 25.43 3.07
CA GLU A 364 -6.70 24.91 2.54
C GLU A 364 -5.84 24.37 3.68
N ALA A 365 -5.11 23.27 3.44
CA ALA A 365 -4.17 22.68 4.39
C ALA A 365 -2.73 22.94 3.93
N TYR A 366 -2.09 23.94 4.51
CA TYR A 366 -0.75 24.37 4.12
C TYR A 366 0.32 23.32 4.46
N ASP A 367 0.18 22.64 5.57
CA ASP A 367 1.04 21.53 5.99
C ASP A 367 1.03 20.35 4.97
N CYS A 368 -0.15 19.99 4.45
CA CYS A 368 -0.25 18.99 3.38
C CYS A 368 0.42 19.47 2.08
N ILE A 369 0.23 20.73 1.71
CA ILE A 369 0.89 21.34 0.54
C ILE A 369 2.43 21.29 0.69
N LEU A 370 2.94 21.58 1.87
CA LEU A 370 4.37 21.50 2.14
C LEU A 370 4.90 20.08 2.02
N PHE A 371 4.20 19.11 2.60
CA PHE A 371 4.59 17.69 2.54
C PHE A 371 4.65 17.16 1.09
N LEU A 372 3.69 17.54 0.26
CA LEU A 372 3.71 17.17 -1.17
C LEU A 372 4.89 17.79 -1.93
N LYS A 373 5.32 19.00 -1.55
CA LYS A 373 6.49 19.65 -2.16
C LYS A 373 7.82 19.07 -1.67
N ASP A 374 7.89 18.75 -0.39
CA ASP A 374 9.07 18.24 0.28
C ASP A 374 8.68 17.21 1.36
N PRO A 375 8.69 15.90 1.03
CA PRO A 375 8.35 14.84 1.99
C PRO A 375 9.26 14.76 3.22
N GLY A 376 10.36 15.50 3.25
CA GLY A 376 11.23 15.61 4.43
C GLY A 376 10.67 16.53 5.52
N ILE A 377 9.65 17.33 5.20
CA ILE A 377 8.95 18.18 6.17
C ILE A 377 7.94 17.31 6.93
N ARG A 378 7.95 17.41 8.26
CA ARG A 378 6.95 16.76 9.10
C ARG A 378 5.80 17.73 9.37
N PRO A 379 4.61 17.50 8.78
CA PRO A 379 3.49 18.46 8.88
C PRO A 379 2.87 18.56 10.29
N ASP A 380 3.07 17.55 11.12
CA ASP A 380 2.65 17.50 12.53
C ASP A 380 3.45 18.41 13.46
N ASN A 381 4.54 18.99 12.97
CA ASN A 381 5.47 19.76 13.77
C ASN A 381 5.60 21.22 13.28
N LEU A 382 4.97 22.16 14.01
CA LEU A 382 5.02 23.58 13.71
C LEU A 382 6.45 24.12 13.54
N LEU A 383 7.40 23.66 14.33
CA LEU A 383 8.80 24.05 14.21
C LEU A 383 9.42 23.62 12.88
N SER A 384 9.02 22.46 12.34
CA SER A 384 9.44 21.98 11.03
C SER A 384 8.91 22.89 9.92
N ILE A 385 7.65 23.30 10.02
CA ILE A 385 7.01 24.23 9.09
C ILE A 385 7.71 25.59 9.14
N CYS A 386 7.97 26.12 10.34
CA CYS A 386 8.68 27.39 10.49
C CYS A 386 10.10 27.35 9.90
N LYS A 387 10.85 26.26 10.08
CA LYS A 387 12.17 26.07 9.49
C LYS A 387 12.15 25.97 7.97
N HIS A 388 11.08 25.45 7.38
CA HIS A 388 10.89 25.46 5.94
C HIS A 388 10.68 26.88 5.43
N ILE A 389 9.82 27.68 6.09
CA ILE A 389 9.54 29.06 5.73
C ILE A 389 10.80 29.92 5.88
N ASN A 390 11.49 29.79 7.02
CA ASN A 390 12.74 30.50 7.29
C ASN A 390 13.67 29.67 8.19
N ARG A 391 14.78 29.19 7.62
CA ARG A 391 15.78 28.37 8.34
C ARG A 391 16.41 29.04 9.55
N THR A 392 16.40 30.38 9.58
CA THR A 392 16.93 31.21 10.67
C THR A 392 15.81 31.80 11.55
N SER A 393 14.70 31.11 11.67
CA SER A 393 13.52 31.57 12.41
C SER A 393 13.80 31.94 13.89
N GLY A 394 14.87 31.42 14.50
CA GLY A 394 15.14 31.58 15.93
C GLY A 394 14.27 30.72 16.84
N LEU A 395 13.18 30.12 16.31
CA LEU A 395 12.27 29.30 17.07
C LEU A 395 12.86 27.96 17.48
N THR A 396 12.51 27.52 18.68
CA THR A 396 12.97 26.26 19.29
C THR A 396 11.76 25.47 19.81
N LYS A 397 12.00 24.24 20.29
CA LYS A 397 10.95 23.44 20.96
C LYS A 397 10.43 24.05 22.28
N LYS A 398 11.09 25.08 22.78
CA LYS A 398 10.72 25.79 24.02
C LYS A 398 10.11 27.16 23.72
N SER A 399 9.91 27.51 22.46
CA SER A 399 9.27 28.77 22.05
C SER A 399 7.81 28.74 22.43
N GLU A 400 7.31 29.83 22.97
CA GLU A 400 5.91 30.02 23.35
C GLU A 400 5.02 30.31 22.15
N VAL A 401 3.72 30.15 22.29
CA VAL A 401 2.73 30.33 21.22
C VAL A 401 2.82 31.73 20.59
N TYR A 402 3.07 32.75 21.37
CA TYR A 402 3.19 34.14 20.90
C TYR A 402 4.29 34.32 19.85
N GLU A 403 5.43 33.65 20.03
CA GLU A 403 6.54 33.67 19.08
C GLU A 403 6.17 33.01 17.76
N TYR A 404 5.40 31.90 17.81
CA TYR A 404 4.87 31.25 16.61
C TYR A 404 3.86 32.15 15.88
N LEU A 405 2.92 32.77 16.62
CA LEU A 405 1.92 33.68 16.03
C LEU A 405 2.58 34.85 15.32
N GLN A 406 3.55 35.51 15.95
CA GLN A 406 4.32 36.59 15.33
C GLN A 406 5.10 36.12 14.09
N PHE A 407 5.70 34.93 14.17
CA PHE A 407 6.45 34.37 13.04
C PHE A 407 5.53 34.12 11.84
N PHE A 408 4.40 33.45 12.02
CA PHE A 408 3.46 33.17 10.94
C PHE A 408 2.84 34.47 10.40
N GLN A 409 2.49 35.44 11.24
CA GLN A 409 1.97 36.71 10.80
C GLN A 409 2.94 37.46 9.87
N LYS A 410 4.23 37.50 10.21
CA LYS A 410 5.27 38.09 9.38
C LYS A 410 5.47 37.41 8.04
N ASN A 411 5.10 36.13 7.95
CA ASN A 411 5.31 35.29 6.78
C ASN A 411 4.04 34.96 5.98
N ILE A 412 2.91 35.56 6.26
CA ILE A 412 1.62 35.32 5.56
C ILE A 412 1.78 35.48 4.03
N GLU A 413 2.42 36.53 3.57
CA GLU A 413 2.60 36.78 2.13
C GLU A 413 3.47 35.72 1.44
N PHE A 414 4.43 35.16 2.17
CA PHE A 414 5.24 34.05 1.69
C PHE A 414 4.38 32.77 1.56
N ILE A 415 3.57 32.46 2.58
CA ILE A 415 2.66 31.31 2.60
C ILE A 415 1.66 31.39 1.44
N ASP A 416 1.03 32.55 1.25
CA ASP A 416 0.08 32.77 0.15
C ASP A 416 0.71 32.58 -1.23
N LYS A 417 1.95 33.05 -1.38
CA LYS A 417 2.69 32.87 -2.62
C LYS A 417 3.05 31.41 -2.88
N GLU A 418 3.40 30.68 -1.85
CA GLU A 418 3.67 29.25 -1.95
C GLU A 418 2.41 28.47 -2.34
N ILE A 419 1.28 28.70 -1.67
CA ILE A 419 -0.02 28.10 -2.01
C ILE A 419 -0.39 28.42 -3.45
N SER A 420 -0.29 29.69 -3.85
CA SER A 420 -0.61 30.13 -5.21
C SER A 420 0.29 29.50 -6.27
N LYS A 421 1.56 29.26 -5.96
CA LYS A 421 2.51 28.59 -6.85
C LYS A 421 2.18 27.10 -6.95
N PHE A 422 1.87 26.46 -5.84
CA PHE A 422 1.49 25.04 -5.77
C PHE A 422 0.23 24.78 -6.61
N ARG A 423 -0.79 25.61 -6.49
CA ARG A 423 -2.05 25.51 -7.25
C ARG A 423 -1.86 25.58 -8.77
N LYS A 424 -0.73 26.13 -9.25
CA LYS A 424 -0.36 26.16 -10.69
C LYS A 424 0.30 24.87 -11.16
N ASP A 425 0.84 24.06 -10.27
CA ASP A 425 1.41 22.76 -10.60
C ASP A 425 0.28 21.73 -10.73
N LYS A 426 -0.11 21.44 -11.97
CA LYS A 426 -1.25 20.55 -12.28
C LYS A 426 -1.12 19.16 -11.66
N LYS A 427 0.12 18.61 -11.53
CA LYS A 427 0.33 17.26 -11.01
C LYS A 427 0.20 17.22 -9.49
N LEU A 428 0.88 18.12 -8.80
CA LEU A 428 0.83 18.20 -7.35
C LEU A 428 -0.55 18.66 -6.86
N ASN A 429 -1.19 19.60 -7.56
CA ASN A 429 -2.52 20.04 -7.21
C ASN A 429 -3.56 18.93 -7.37
N LEU A 430 -3.43 18.08 -8.40
CA LEU A 430 -4.30 16.91 -8.58
C LEU A 430 -4.18 15.94 -7.40
N ILE A 431 -2.96 15.62 -6.98
CA ILE A 431 -2.73 14.73 -5.82
C ILE A 431 -3.33 15.37 -4.55
N TYR A 432 -3.16 16.66 -4.36
CA TYR A 432 -3.73 17.37 -3.22
C TYR A 432 -5.26 17.34 -3.21
N GLU A 433 -5.91 17.63 -4.32
CA GLU A 433 -7.37 17.70 -4.43
C GLU A 433 -8.03 16.32 -4.41
N ASP A 434 -7.39 15.30 -5.02
CA ASP A 434 -8.00 13.99 -5.20
C ASP A 434 -7.63 13.00 -4.08
N LEU A 435 -6.52 13.22 -3.37
CA LEU A 435 -6.04 12.29 -2.34
C LEU A 435 -5.87 12.97 -0.97
N ASP A 436 -4.94 13.92 -0.84
CA ASP A 436 -4.51 14.40 0.48
C ASP A 436 -5.57 15.24 1.17
N TYR A 437 -6.25 16.12 0.44
CA TYR A 437 -7.28 16.98 1.02
C TYR A 437 -8.57 16.23 1.40
N PRO A 438 -9.09 15.31 0.58
CA PRO A 438 -10.16 14.39 1.00
C PRO A 438 -9.81 13.53 2.21
N MET A 439 -8.54 13.12 2.35
CA MET A 439 -8.07 12.34 3.50
C MET A 439 -8.26 13.09 4.83
N LEU A 440 -8.17 14.42 4.86
CA LEU A 440 -8.43 15.21 6.05
C LEU A 440 -9.86 15.03 6.59
N LYS A 441 -10.86 14.91 5.69
CA LYS A 441 -12.26 14.64 6.08
C LYS A 441 -12.40 13.27 6.73
N ILE A 442 -11.65 12.29 6.26
CA ILE A 442 -11.65 10.94 6.83
C ILE A 442 -11.00 10.96 8.21
N LEU A 443 -9.84 11.59 8.34
CA LEU A 443 -9.15 11.74 9.62
C LEU A 443 -10.02 12.47 10.64
N ASP A 444 -10.71 13.53 10.23
CA ASP A 444 -11.71 14.23 11.07
C ASP A 444 -12.83 13.29 11.54
N SER A 445 -13.41 12.51 10.63
CA SER A 445 -14.46 11.53 10.96
C SER A 445 -13.95 10.43 11.90
N MET A 446 -12.71 9.95 11.68
CA MET A 446 -12.08 8.94 12.53
C MET A 446 -11.82 9.46 13.94
N ASN A 447 -11.26 10.67 14.06
CA ASN A 447 -10.99 11.30 15.34
C ASN A 447 -12.29 11.49 16.15
N LYS A 448 -13.37 11.93 15.49
CA LYS A 448 -14.68 12.11 16.13
C LYS A 448 -15.33 10.82 16.58
N LYS A 449 -15.13 9.71 15.87
CA LYS A 449 -15.60 8.38 16.28
C LYS A 449 -14.79 7.82 17.44
N GLY A 450 -13.49 8.12 17.49
CA GLY A 450 -12.54 7.61 18.48
C GLY A 450 -12.46 6.09 18.51
N VAL A 451 -11.58 5.57 19.34
CA VAL A 451 -11.43 4.13 19.61
C VAL A 451 -11.92 3.86 21.04
N ARG A 452 -12.87 2.95 21.18
CA ARG A 452 -13.33 2.54 22.52
C ARG A 452 -12.27 1.66 23.18
N ILE A 453 -11.72 2.10 24.30
CA ILE A 453 -10.76 1.36 25.11
C ILE A 453 -11.42 0.83 26.39
N SER A 454 -11.03 -0.39 26.85
CA SER A 454 -11.42 -0.93 28.15
C SER A 454 -10.42 -0.52 29.23
N LEU A 455 -10.76 0.47 30.00
CA LEU A 455 -9.95 0.83 31.16
C LEU A 455 -9.67 -0.41 32.03
N LYS A 456 -10.68 -1.23 32.28
CA LYS A 456 -10.51 -2.48 33.06
C LYS A 456 -9.50 -3.46 32.41
N LYS A 457 -9.51 -3.60 31.09
CA LYS A 457 -8.49 -4.46 30.40
C LYS A 457 -7.10 -3.84 30.42
N ILE A 458 -7.02 -2.50 30.30
CA ILE A 458 -5.74 -1.78 30.41
C ILE A 458 -5.18 -1.91 31.84
N GLU A 459 -6.02 -1.80 32.88
CA GLU A 459 -5.59 -1.99 34.25
C GLU A 459 -5.04 -3.41 34.48
N ILE A 460 -5.77 -4.45 34.05
CA ILE A 460 -5.32 -5.84 34.17
C ILE A 460 -3.97 -6.03 33.43
N LEU A 461 -3.86 -5.54 32.19
CA LEU A 461 -2.63 -5.63 31.41
C LEU A 461 -1.48 -4.85 32.05
N SER A 462 -1.78 -3.67 32.62
CA SER A 462 -0.81 -2.86 33.37
C SER A 462 -0.30 -3.59 34.61
N GLU A 463 -1.18 -4.26 35.35
CA GLU A 463 -0.81 -5.07 36.51
C GLU A 463 0.06 -6.27 36.12
N GLU A 464 -0.32 -6.98 35.04
CA GLU A 464 0.47 -8.10 34.50
C GLU A 464 1.87 -7.65 34.06
N ILE A 465 1.98 -6.54 33.30
CA ILE A 465 3.26 -5.98 32.85
C ILE A 465 4.10 -5.51 34.03
N ASN A 466 3.50 -4.83 35.01
CA ASN A 466 4.21 -4.39 36.20
C ASN A 466 4.73 -5.56 37.04
N HIS A 467 3.94 -6.62 37.18
CA HIS A 467 4.35 -7.84 37.87
C HIS A 467 5.53 -8.51 37.16
N GLU A 468 5.48 -8.62 35.81
CA GLU A 468 6.58 -9.18 35.01
C GLU A 468 7.84 -8.32 35.07
N LEU A 469 7.68 -6.98 35.02
CA LEU A 469 8.79 -6.03 35.21
C LEU A 469 9.48 -6.19 36.57
N GLU A 470 8.71 -6.31 37.66
CA GLU A 470 9.26 -6.53 38.99
C GLU A 470 9.96 -7.89 39.11
N ASN A 471 9.42 -8.95 38.52
CA ASN A 471 10.06 -10.26 38.48
C ASN A 471 11.40 -10.19 37.73
N ASN A 472 11.42 -9.54 36.58
CA ASN A 472 12.64 -9.37 35.78
C ASN A 472 13.68 -8.48 36.51
N LYS A 473 13.27 -7.39 37.16
CA LYS A 473 14.15 -6.57 38.00
C LYS A 473 14.78 -7.38 39.13
N ASN A 474 13.96 -8.18 39.83
CA ASN A 474 14.42 -9.03 40.91
C ASN A 474 15.39 -10.12 40.42
N ALA A 475 15.13 -10.72 39.28
CA ALA A 475 16.03 -11.67 38.65
C ALA A 475 17.38 -11.02 38.31
N ILE A 476 17.39 -9.84 37.69
CA ILE A 476 18.62 -9.09 37.38
C ILE A 476 19.36 -8.72 38.66
N LYS A 477 18.66 -8.25 39.69
CA LYS A 477 19.25 -7.91 40.99
C LYS A 477 19.87 -9.14 41.67
N SER A 478 19.26 -10.31 41.55
CA SER A 478 19.79 -11.56 42.07
C SER A 478 21.13 -12.00 41.39
N ILE A 479 21.20 -11.78 40.05
CA ILE A 479 22.38 -12.11 39.26
C ILE A 479 23.53 -11.11 39.51
N THR A 480 23.19 -9.81 39.43
CA THR A 480 24.20 -8.74 39.54
C THR A 480 24.61 -8.42 40.98
N LYS A 481 23.79 -8.83 41.98
CA LYS A 481 23.93 -8.49 43.41
C LYS A 481 24.01 -6.98 43.69
N LYS A 482 23.52 -6.16 42.74
CA LYS A 482 23.54 -4.70 42.81
C LYS A 482 22.15 -4.15 42.47
N ASP A 483 21.83 -3.00 43.06
CA ASP A 483 20.62 -2.24 42.75
C ASP A 483 21.01 -1.01 41.91
N PHE A 484 20.56 -0.94 40.67
CA PHE A 484 20.85 0.16 39.75
C PHE A 484 19.69 0.43 38.79
N LYS A 485 19.64 1.63 38.24
CA LYS A 485 18.59 2.02 37.27
C LYS A 485 18.83 1.35 35.90
N LEU A 486 17.96 0.40 35.54
CA LEU A 486 18.02 -0.38 34.30
C LEU A 486 17.78 0.44 33.03
N ASN A 487 17.13 1.59 33.13
CA ASN A 487 16.79 2.48 32.02
C ASN A 487 17.93 3.40 31.55
N THR A 488 19.15 3.24 32.07
CA THR A 488 20.32 4.04 31.72
C THR A 488 21.36 3.13 31.03
N PRO A 489 21.54 3.17 29.69
CA PRO A 489 22.43 2.28 28.96
C PRO A 489 23.86 2.26 29.52
N LYS A 490 24.37 3.44 29.91
CA LYS A 490 25.72 3.55 30.51
C LYS A 490 25.83 2.79 31.84
N LYS A 491 24.86 2.93 32.74
CA LYS A 491 24.88 2.23 34.06
C LYS A 491 24.63 0.73 33.89
N LEU A 492 23.86 0.34 32.86
CA LEU A 492 23.64 -1.06 32.50
C LEU A 492 24.97 -1.71 32.09
N SER A 493 25.72 -1.08 31.19
CA SER A 493 27.02 -1.54 30.72
C SER A 493 28.05 -1.64 31.88
N GLU A 494 28.16 -0.61 32.73
CA GLU A 494 29.09 -0.56 33.87
C GLU A 494 28.83 -1.64 34.94
N ASN A 495 27.63 -2.24 34.99
CA ASN A 495 27.23 -3.23 35.99
C ASN A 495 27.06 -4.65 35.46
N LEU A 496 27.02 -4.84 34.12
CA LEU A 496 26.90 -6.14 33.48
C LEU A 496 28.27 -6.63 32.94
N TYR A 497 29.20 -5.72 32.62
CA TYR A 497 30.56 -5.97 32.17
C TYR A 497 31.57 -5.38 33.13
#